data_9b8039671318deca02e1aea306b1a7c5
#
_entry.id   9b8039671318deca02e1aea306b1a7c5
#
_cell.length_a   1.000
_cell.length_b   1.000
_cell.length_c   1.000
_cell.angle_alpha   90.00
_cell.angle_beta   90.00
_cell.angle_gamma   90.00
#
_symmetry.space_group_name_H-M   'P 1'
#
loop_
_entity.id
_entity.type
_entity.pdbx_description
1 polymer ?
#
loop_
_entity_poly.entity_id
_entity_poly.type
_entity_poly.pdbx_seq_one_letter_code
_entity_poly.pdbx_strand_id
1 'polypeptide(L)'
;MTFAEAIRAGFHTINRRMQLVGVQALLMVVNCIGFFVVVGIPLGIAFVIFGLDLTGLTHATDIFTLFSSPSEFIAKYLWLVLMVVTSILLYLLFVTTLGLYVFSGSAGIIGRSILDPSEPFSIKRFFTEAKQFFFPLMWYTFFISLVFIAIAFVFGLFGGGIGAIVSAAKTQDSTLALFLGIFFSLVLALVAISLLLAIVAATVYGIAVLFFKREGSWKAFKEACVFLWKRQHAFWLYTLLFLGYIVVSFFAMLISYPFHLIPIIGTIVSFPLQLVSYIVQGYLGLVVLAVVFTYYYELEIKKSEADTAEPATDVAPDPAATDEGSTSPEDTSAVPAPEQADALPGQDEKSEG
;
A
#
# COMPACT_ATOMS: atom_id res chain seq x y z
N MET A 1 -17.33 -17.06 4.49
CA MET A 1 -16.34 -16.56 5.47
C MET A 1 -16.95 -15.41 6.24
N THR A 2 -16.95 -15.44 7.58
CA THR A 2 -17.41 -14.34 8.44
C THR A 2 -16.32 -13.30 8.65
N PHE A 3 -16.69 -12.08 9.09
CA PHE A 3 -15.70 -11.03 9.38
C PHE A 3 -14.68 -11.47 10.44
N ALA A 4 -15.15 -12.14 11.49
CA ALA A 4 -14.30 -12.63 12.57
C ALA A 4 -13.28 -13.67 12.09
N GLU A 5 -13.69 -14.57 11.21
CA GLU A 5 -12.79 -15.55 10.58
C GLU A 5 -11.73 -14.88 9.71
N ALA A 6 -12.11 -13.87 8.90
CA ALA A 6 -11.19 -13.13 8.07
C ALA A 6 -10.14 -12.40 8.91
N ILE A 7 -10.58 -11.70 9.96
CA ILE A 7 -9.70 -10.98 10.88
C ILE A 7 -8.74 -11.97 11.57
N ARG A 8 -9.27 -13.07 12.11
CA ARG A 8 -8.46 -14.10 12.79
C ARG A 8 -7.43 -14.71 11.85
N ALA A 9 -7.80 -15.00 10.60
CA ALA A 9 -6.90 -15.55 9.60
C ALA A 9 -5.78 -14.55 9.24
N GLY A 10 -6.11 -13.26 9.07
CA GLY A 10 -5.11 -12.22 8.83
C GLY A 10 -4.12 -12.07 9.97
N PHE A 11 -4.58 -12.02 11.22
CA PHE A 11 -3.72 -12.01 12.42
C PHE A 11 -2.83 -13.25 12.47
N HIS A 12 -3.39 -14.43 12.22
CA HIS A 12 -2.63 -15.68 12.23
C HIS A 12 -1.53 -15.67 11.16
N THR A 13 -1.85 -15.19 9.96
CA THR A 13 -0.89 -15.08 8.84
C THR A 13 0.29 -14.18 9.22
N ILE A 14 0.05 -13.00 9.80
CA ILE A 14 1.14 -12.08 10.17
C ILE A 14 1.90 -12.57 11.39
N ASN A 15 1.23 -13.11 12.42
CA ASN A 15 1.92 -13.68 13.59
C ASN A 15 2.87 -14.83 13.21
N ARG A 16 2.50 -15.63 12.22
CA ARG A 16 3.39 -16.67 11.68
C ARG A 16 4.56 -16.09 10.87
N ARG A 17 4.46 -14.84 10.42
CA ARG A 17 5.44 -14.15 9.58
C ARG A 17 5.97 -12.86 10.24
N MET A 18 6.26 -12.90 11.52
CA MET A 18 6.76 -11.74 12.28
C MET A 18 8.03 -11.10 11.68
N GLN A 19 8.77 -11.85 10.84
CA GLN A 19 9.91 -11.32 10.08
C GLN A 19 9.52 -10.14 9.17
N LEU A 20 8.27 -10.09 8.66
CA LEU A 20 7.78 -8.96 7.88
C LEU A 20 7.71 -7.67 8.72
N VAL A 21 7.34 -7.78 9.99
CA VAL A 21 7.36 -6.64 10.91
C VAL A 21 8.80 -6.19 11.17
N GLY A 22 9.74 -7.14 11.27
CA GLY A 22 11.17 -6.83 11.35
C GLY A 22 11.69 -6.08 10.13
N VAL A 23 11.24 -6.44 8.92
CA VAL A 23 11.60 -5.71 7.69
C VAL A 23 11.03 -4.28 7.70
N GLN A 24 9.81 -4.06 8.22
CA GLN A 24 9.24 -2.71 8.38
C GLN A 24 10.03 -1.88 9.41
N ALA A 25 10.43 -2.49 10.53
CA ALA A 25 11.27 -1.83 11.52
C ALA A 25 12.65 -1.46 10.94
N LEU A 26 13.26 -2.36 10.16
CA LEU A 26 14.51 -2.08 9.47
C LEU A 26 14.37 -0.93 8.45
N LEU A 27 13.27 -0.90 7.68
CA LEU A 27 12.97 0.20 6.77
C LEU A 27 12.93 1.55 7.49
N MET A 28 12.33 1.60 8.68
CA MET A 28 12.30 2.81 9.50
C MET A 28 13.71 3.28 9.87
N VAL A 29 14.59 2.36 10.32
CA VAL A 29 15.99 2.69 10.65
C VAL A 29 16.72 3.22 9.42
N VAL A 30 16.58 2.56 8.27
CA VAL A 30 17.19 2.98 7.00
C VAL A 30 16.68 4.36 6.59
N ASN A 31 15.39 4.64 6.73
CA ASN A 31 14.81 5.95 6.45
C ASN A 31 15.34 7.03 7.39
N CYS A 32 15.50 6.73 8.68
CA CYS A 32 16.08 7.65 9.65
C CYS A 32 17.52 8.01 9.28
N ILE A 33 18.36 7.01 9.01
CA ILE A 33 19.76 7.23 8.59
C ILE A 33 19.79 8.00 7.24
N GLY A 34 18.95 7.59 6.28
CA GLY A 34 18.84 8.26 4.98
C GLY A 34 18.47 9.74 5.11
N PHE A 35 17.55 10.08 6.03
CA PHE A 35 17.20 11.47 6.31
C PHE A 35 18.40 12.26 6.81
N PHE A 36 19.11 11.75 7.81
CA PHE A 36 20.28 12.45 8.35
C PHE A 36 21.39 12.63 7.31
N VAL A 37 21.62 11.63 6.46
CA VAL A 37 22.69 11.71 5.44
C VAL A 37 22.26 12.61 4.29
N VAL A 38 21.07 12.44 3.75
CA VAL A 38 20.63 13.12 2.49
C VAL A 38 20.13 14.54 2.78
N VAL A 39 19.45 14.77 3.89
CA VAL A 39 18.87 16.07 4.24
C VAL A 39 19.65 16.74 5.37
N GLY A 40 19.96 16.02 6.43
CA GLY A 40 20.61 16.56 7.62
C GLY A 40 21.99 17.17 7.35
N ILE A 41 22.83 16.50 6.54
CA ILE A 41 24.16 17.04 6.18
C ILE A 41 24.05 18.32 5.35
N PRO A 42 23.30 18.36 4.21
CA PRO A 42 23.13 19.59 3.43
C PRO A 42 22.51 20.72 4.25
N LEU A 43 21.52 20.41 5.07
CA LEU A 43 20.88 21.40 5.94
C LEU A 43 21.85 21.94 6.99
N GLY A 44 22.69 21.08 7.58
CA GLY A 44 23.73 21.47 8.53
C GLY A 44 24.78 22.39 7.87
N ILE A 45 25.23 22.05 6.66
CA ILE A 45 26.15 22.91 5.88
C ILE A 45 25.49 24.27 5.60
N ALA A 46 24.23 24.27 5.14
CA ALA A 46 23.51 25.51 4.88
C ALA A 46 23.39 26.36 6.17
N PHE A 47 23.13 25.75 7.31
CA PHE A 47 23.02 26.42 8.59
C PHE A 47 24.34 27.00 9.07
N VAL A 48 25.45 26.28 8.88
CA VAL A 48 26.80 26.78 9.22
C VAL A 48 27.18 27.98 8.34
N ILE A 49 26.98 27.88 7.02
CA ILE A 49 27.30 29.00 6.10
C ILE A 49 26.44 30.23 6.41
N PHE A 50 25.15 30.04 6.64
CA PHE A 50 24.26 31.12 7.03
C PHE A 50 24.64 31.71 8.39
N GLY A 51 24.96 30.87 9.36
CA GLY A 51 25.41 31.31 10.69
C GLY A 51 26.71 32.10 10.68
N LEU A 52 27.69 31.68 9.85
CA LEU A 52 28.93 32.41 9.67
C LEU A 52 28.71 33.80 9.03
N ASP A 53 27.79 33.90 8.09
CA ASP A 53 27.44 35.16 7.47
C ASP A 53 26.70 36.12 8.45
N LEU A 54 25.86 35.56 9.32
CA LEU A 54 25.21 36.31 10.39
C LEU A 54 26.18 36.84 11.47
N THR A 55 27.26 36.12 11.76
CA THR A 55 28.28 36.62 12.72
C THR A 55 29.03 37.85 12.24
N GLY A 56 29.01 38.13 10.92
CA GLY A 56 29.52 39.36 10.32
C GLY A 56 28.58 40.57 10.48
N LEU A 57 27.32 40.37 10.89
CA LEU A 57 26.36 41.45 11.11
C LEU A 57 26.55 42.01 12.52
N THR A 58 26.93 43.28 12.61
CA THR A 58 27.26 43.94 13.87
C THR A 58 26.06 44.49 14.63
N HIS A 59 24.89 44.61 13.96
CA HIS A 59 23.71 45.21 14.55
C HIS A 59 22.47 44.36 14.32
N ALA A 60 21.60 44.25 15.34
CA ALA A 60 20.33 43.53 15.25
C ALA A 60 19.39 44.07 14.13
N THR A 61 19.53 45.39 13.80
CA THR A 61 18.80 46.05 12.70
C THR A 61 19.12 45.42 11.33
N ASP A 62 20.35 44.90 11.14
CA ASP A 62 20.77 44.32 9.88
C ASP A 62 20.08 42.95 9.64
N ILE A 63 19.76 42.25 10.71
CA ILE A 63 18.99 40.97 10.66
C ILE A 63 17.55 41.27 10.22
N PHE A 64 16.91 42.33 10.78
CA PHE A 64 15.56 42.71 10.40
C PHE A 64 15.45 43.22 8.96
N THR A 65 16.45 43.96 8.48
CA THR A 65 16.51 44.41 7.05
C THR A 65 16.67 43.24 6.12
N LEU A 66 17.42 42.18 6.49
CA LEU A 66 17.59 40.96 5.70
C LEU A 66 16.24 40.21 5.50
N PHE A 67 15.39 40.20 6.53
CA PHE A 67 14.06 39.60 6.44
C PHE A 67 13.01 40.51 5.79
N SER A 68 13.26 41.85 5.75
CA SER A 68 12.33 42.82 5.13
C SER A 68 12.46 42.86 3.60
N SER A 69 13.58 42.36 3.02
CA SER A 69 13.76 42.23 1.56
C SER A 69 13.93 40.75 1.14
N PRO A 70 12.84 39.97 1.05
CA PRO A 70 12.91 38.54 0.73
C PRO A 70 13.58 38.23 -0.59
N SER A 71 13.46 39.12 -1.58
CA SER A 71 14.07 38.96 -2.91
C SER A 71 15.60 39.00 -2.88
N GLU A 72 16.20 39.88 -2.09
CA GLU A 72 17.65 39.98 -1.93
C GLU A 72 18.21 38.80 -1.11
N PHE A 73 17.48 38.40 -0.07
CA PHE A 73 17.80 37.23 0.70
C PHE A 73 17.82 35.96 -0.16
N ILE A 74 16.76 35.76 -0.96
CA ILE A 74 16.69 34.60 -1.87
C ILE A 74 17.80 34.67 -2.91
N ALA A 75 18.08 35.85 -3.48
CA ALA A 75 19.13 35.99 -4.49
C ALA A 75 20.52 35.65 -3.92
N LYS A 76 20.83 36.08 -2.70
CA LYS A 76 22.11 35.82 -2.03
C LYS A 76 22.29 34.33 -1.67
N TYR A 77 21.24 33.68 -1.19
CA TYR A 77 21.29 32.30 -0.70
C TYR A 77 20.63 31.29 -1.63
N LEU A 78 20.31 31.68 -2.88
CA LEU A 78 19.59 30.85 -3.84
C LEU A 78 20.19 29.44 -3.99
N TRP A 79 21.51 29.35 -4.06
CA TRP A 79 22.19 28.08 -4.22
C TRP A 79 22.06 27.16 -2.98
N LEU A 80 22.05 27.73 -1.76
CA LEU A 80 21.82 27.00 -0.53
C LEU A 80 20.38 26.50 -0.46
N VAL A 81 19.43 27.38 -0.79
CA VAL A 81 18.01 27.00 -0.86
C VAL A 81 17.81 25.87 -1.89
N LEU A 82 18.40 26.01 -3.07
CA LEU A 82 18.31 25.00 -4.12
C LEU A 82 18.94 23.67 -3.68
N MET A 83 20.11 23.71 -3.01
CA MET A 83 20.76 22.52 -2.46
C MET A 83 19.87 21.80 -1.44
N VAL A 84 19.28 22.54 -0.50
CA VAL A 84 18.38 21.96 0.54
C VAL A 84 17.10 21.40 -0.10
N VAL A 85 16.46 22.16 -1.01
CA VAL A 85 15.26 21.69 -1.71
C VAL A 85 15.56 20.44 -2.54
N THR A 86 16.68 20.42 -3.28
CA THR A 86 17.07 19.23 -4.06
C THR A 86 17.35 18.03 -3.14
N SER A 87 17.97 18.23 -1.98
CA SER A 87 18.21 17.17 -1.00
C SER A 87 16.90 16.61 -0.45
N ILE A 88 15.92 17.46 -0.15
CA ILE A 88 14.60 17.05 0.30
C ILE A 88 13.89 16.24 -0.80
N LEU A 89 13.90 16.72 -2.05
CA LEU A 89 13.28 16.01 -3.17
C LEU A 89 13.92 14.64 -3.42
N LEU A 90 15.27 14.58 -3.36
CA LEU A 90 16.01 13.34 -3.49
C LEU A 90 15.67 12.36 -2.36
N TYR A 91 15.56 12.85 -1.14
CA TYR A 91 15.17 12.04 0.01
C TYR A 91 13.73 11.53 -0.13
N LEU A 92 12.77 12.37 -0.57
CA LEU A 92 11.39 11.95 -0.81
C LEU A 92 11.33 10.85 -1.89
N LEU A 93 12.10 11.00 -2.97
CA LEU A 93 12.20 9.99 -4.01
C LEU A 93 12.76 8.67 -3.45
N PHE A 94 13.83 8.75 -2.65
CA PHE A 94 14.45 7.59 -2.00
C PHE A 94 13.46 6.86 -1.08
N VAL A 95 12.82 7.58 -0.15
CA VAL A 95 11.87 7.01 0.82
C VAL A 95 10.66 6.38 0.12
N THR A 96 10.11 7.07 -0.88
CA THR A 96 8.97 6.58 -1.64
C THR A 96 9.32 5.30 -2.40
N THR A 97 10.46 5.29 -3.08
CA THR A 97 10.91 4.12 -3.86
C THR A 97 11.20 2.93 -2.95
N LEU A 98 11.97 3.15 -1.87
CA LEU A 98 12.31 2.10 -0.91
C LEU A 98 11.07 1.59 -0.17
N GLY A 99 10.19 2.49 0.26
CA GLY A 99 8.92 2.14 0.91
C GLY A 99 8.03 1.29 0.01
N LEU A 100 7.88 1.69 -1.26
CA LEU A 100 7.11 0.94 -2.24
C LEU A 100 7.74 -0.43 -2.54
N TYR A 101 9.07 -0.53 -2.57
CA TYR A 101 9.80 -1.78 -2.77
C TYR A 101 9.56 -2.76 -1.60
N VAL A 102 9.67 -2.28 -0.36
CA VAL A 102 9.42 -3.09 0.84
C VAL A 102 7.95 -3.48 0.95
N PHE A 103 7.04 -2.58 0.60
CA PHE A 103 5.61 -2.87 0.58
C PHE A 103 5.27 -3.93 -0.48
N SER A 104 5.88 -3.87 -1.67
CA SER A 104 5.73 -4.88 -2.73
C SER A 104 6.13 -6.26 -2.26
N GLY A 105 7.29 -6.37 -1.60
CA GLY A 105 7.78 -7.62 -1.03
C GLY A 105 6.86 -8.16 0.06
N SER A 106 6.37 -7.27 0.93
CA SER A 106 5.45 -7.66 2.00
C SER A 106 4.12 -8.17 1.45
N ALA A 107 3.53 -7.46 0.47
CA ALA A 107 2.31 -7.87 -0.21
C ALA A 107 2.50 -9.22 -0.93
N GLY A 108 3.63 -9.40 -1.63
CA GLY A 108 3.99 -10.65 -2.30
C GLY A 108 4.08 -11.84 -1.33
N ILE A 109 4.77 -11.69 -0.21
CA ILE A 109 4.90 -12.73 0.81
C ILE A 109 3.56 -13.04 1.47
N ILE A 110 2.74 -12.02 1.78
CA ILE A 110 1.40 -12.21 2.35
C ILE A 110 0.52 -12.99 1.38
N GLY A 111 0.46 -12.58 0.11
CA GLY A 111 -0.33 -13.26 -0.90
C GLY A 111 0.07 -14.72 -1.10
N ARG A 112 1.37 -15.01 -1.15
CA ARG A 112 1.86 -16.40 -1.21
C ARG A 112 1.55 -17.20 0.05
N SER A 113 1.63 -16.60 1.22
CA SER A 113 1.28 -17.27 2.48
C SER A 113 -0.19 -17.71 2.54
N ILE A 114 -1.06 -17.05 1.78
CA ILE A 114 -2.47 -17.43 1.64
C ILE A 114 -2.62 -18.60 0.67
N LEU A 115 -1.85 -18.59 -0.43
CA LEU A 115 -1.85 -19.69 -1.41
C LEU A 115 -1.19 -20.96 -0.86
N ASP A 116 -0.04 -20.82 -0.22
CA ASP A 116 0.69 -21.90 0.42
C ASP A 116 1.15 -21.54 1.84
N PRO A 117 0.34 -21.91 2.85
CA PRO A 117 0.66 -21.64 4.25
C PRO A 117 1.89 -22.37 4.76
N SER A 118 2.30 -23.50 4.12
CA SER A 118 3.41 -24.34 4.60
C SER A 118 4.79 -23.74 4.28
N GLU A 119 4.85 -22.82 3.34
CA GLU A 119 6.09 -22.27 2.82
C GLU A 119 6.78 -21.33 3.84
N PRO A 120 8.08 -21.57 4.21
CA PRO A 120 8.78 -20.74 5.19
C PRO A 120 9.15 -19.37 4.60
N PHE A 121 9.25 -18.35 5.48
CA PHE A 121 9.78 -17.05 5.10
C PHE A 121 11.27 -17.15 4.69
N SER A 122 11.61 -16.54 3.57
CA SER A 122 12.99 -16.40 3.11
C SER A 122 13.26 -14.98 2.62
N ILE A 123 14.36 -14.40 3.05
CA ILE A 123 14.79 -13.06 2.61
C ILE A 123 15.01 -13.02 1.09
N LYS A 124 15.63 -14.07 0.53
CA LYS A 124 15.83 -14.17 -0.93
C LYS A 124 14.50 -14.10 -1.68
N ARG A 125 13.50 -14.81 -1.18
CA ARG A 125 12.15 -14.81 -1.76
C ARG A 125 11.48 -13.43 -1.61
N PHE A 126 11.62 -12.79 -0.44
CA PHE A 126 11.13 -11.43 -0.23
C PHE A 126 11.64 -10.47 -1.32
N PHE A 127 12.93 -10.47 -1.61
CA PHE A 127 13.50 -9.63 -2.67
C PHE A 127 13.04 -10.04 -4.08
N THR A 128 12.81 -11.32 -4.32
CA THR A 128 12.28 -11.79 -5.61
C THR A 128 10.85 -11.30 -5.82
N GLU A 129 9.99 -11.45 -4.82
CA GLU A 129 8.61 -10.94 -4.87
C GLU A 129 8.59 -9.40 -4.95
N ALA A 130 9.42 -8.72 -4.15
CA ALA A 130 9.55 -7.28 -4.21
C ALA A 130 9.88 -6.81 -5.62
N LYS A 131 10.89 -7.41 -6.28
CA LYS A 131 11.29 -7.05 -7.64
C LYS A 131 10.19 -7.33 -8.68
N GLN A 132 9.51 -8.47 -8.56
CA GLN A 132 8.47 -8.85 -9.50
C GLN A 132 7.24 -7.97 -9.40
N PHE A 133 6.87 -7.57 -8.17
CA PHE A 133 5.64 -6.84 -7.90
C PHE A 133 5.84 -5.32 -7.85
N PHE A 134 7.08 -4.84 -7.81
CA PHE A 134 7.41 -3.40 -7.69
C PHE A 134 6.83 -2.56 -8.82
N PHE A 135 7.12 -2.90 -10.08
CA PHE A 135 6.66 -2.11 -11.22
C PHE A 135 5.13 -2.10 -11.37
N PRO A 136 4.43 -3.25 -11.30
CA PRO A 136 2.96 -3.25 -11.29
C PRO A 136 2.37 -2.39 -10.19
N LEU A 137 2.91 -2.46 -8.98
CA LEU A 137 2.45 -1.69 -7.84
C LEU A 137 2.78 -0.20 -7.97
N MET A 138 3.96 0.15 -8.51
CA MET A 138 4.34 1.53 -8.79
C MET A 138 3.37 2.20 -9.77
N TRP A 139 3.04 1.53 -10.88
CA TRP A 139 2.06 2.02 -11.84
C TRP A 139 0.66 2.13 -11.23
N TYR A 140 0.30 1.16 -10.39
CA TYR A 140 -0.97 1.18 -9.67
C TYR A 140 -1.04 2.38 -8.71
N THR A 141 0.00 2.60 -7.91
CA THR A 141 0.08 3.73 -6.97
C THR A 141 0.04 5.07 -7.71
N PHE A 142 0.78 5.18 -8.83
CA PHE A 142 0.74 6.38 -9.67
C PHE A 142 -0.67 6.64 -10.20
N PHE A 143 -1.34 5.60 -10.73
CA PHE A 143 -2.72 5.71 -11.21
C PHE A 143 -3.67 6.14 -10.08
N ILE A 144 -3.59 5.53 -8.90
CA ILE A 144 -4.42 5.91 -7.75
C ILE A 144 -4.16 7.35 -7.33
N SER A 145 -2.91 7.82 -7.38
CA SER A 145 -2.58 9.22 -7.10
C SER A 145 -3.28 10.18 -8.06
N LEU A 146 -3.37 9.85 -9.35
CA LEU A 146 -4.13 10.63 -10.32
C LEU A 146 -5.64 10.65 -10.00
N VAL A 147 -6.19 9.52 -9.55
CA VAL A 147 -7.59 9.46 -9.11
C VAL A 147 -7.83 10.38 -7.91
N PHE A 148 -6.93 10.37 -6.92
CA PHE A 148 -7.03 11.28 -5.78
C PHE A 148 -6.94 12.76 -6.18
N ILE A 149 -6.02 13.10 -7.09
CA ILE A 149 -5.88 14.49 -7.61
C ILE A 149 -7.16 14.92 -8.33
N ALA A 150 -7.73 14.06 -9.18
CA ALA A 150 -8.96 14.35 -9.90
C ALA A 150 -10.14 14.60 -8.93
N ILE A 151 -10.25 13.78 -7.89
CA ILE A 151 -11.28 13.93 -6.86
C ILE A 151 -11.08 15.19 -6.04
N ALA A 152 -9.84 15.49 -5.61
CA ALA A 152 -9.51 16.71 -4.89
C ALA A 152 -9.86 17.96 -5.73
N PHE A 153 -9.59 17.91 -7.03
CA PHE A 153 -9.98 18.98 -7.96
C PHE A 153 -11.51 19.18 -8.02
N VAL A 154 -12.27 18.08 -8.16
CA VAL A 154 -13.73 18.11 -8.16
C VAL A 154 -14.27 18.69 -6.85
N PHE A 155 -13.77 18.22 -5.70
CA PHE A 155 -14.18 18.78 -4.40
C PHE A 155 -13.77 20.25 -4.22
N GLY A 156 -12.63 20.66 -4.78
CA GLY A 156 -12.21 22.06 -4.81
C GLY A 156 -13.19 22.96 -5.56
N LEU A 157 -13.68 22.47 -6.73
CA LEU A 157 -14.70 23.19 -7.50
C LEU A 157 -16.03 23.31 -6.73
N PHE A 158 -16.50 22.20 -6.14
CA PHE A 158 -17.72 22.23 -5.32
C PHE A 158 -17.58 23.11 -4.10
N GLY A 159 -16.45 23.04 -3.40
CA GLY A 159 -16.16 23.91 -2.25
C GLY A 159 -16.11 25.40 -2.62
N GLY A 160 -15.49 25.72 -3.77
CA GLY A 160 -15.48 27.08 -4.31
C GLY A 160 -16.88 27.57 -4.67
N GLY A 161 -17.71 26.74 -5.30
CA GLY A 161 -19.11 27.05 -5.62
C GLY A 161 -19.94 27.29 -4.36
N ILE A 162 -19.82 26.44 -3.35
CA ILE A 162 -20.48 26.63 -2.05
C ILE A 162 -20.02 27.96 -1.40
N GLY A 163 -18.70 28.24 -1.42
CA GLY A 163 -18.16 29.48 -0.90
C GLY A 163 -18.75 30.74 -1.58
N ALA A 164 -18.94 30.70 -2.89
CA ALA A 164 -19.57 31.76 -3.65
C ALA A 164 -21.05 31.95 -3.23
N ILE A 165 -21.82 30.87 -3.08
CA ILE A 165 -23.22 30.92 -2.63
C ILE A 165 -23.32 31.51 -1.22
N VAL A 166 -22.47 31.04 -0.28
CA VAL A 166 -22.43 31.56 1.10
C VAL A 166 -22.04 33.03 1.13
N SER A 167 -21.07 33.44 0.29
CA SER A 167 -20.66 34.83 0.16
C SER A 167 -21.81 35.74 -0.36
N ALA A 168 -22.56 35.27 -1.37
CA ALA A 168 -23.73 35.99 -1.88
C ALA A 168 -24.85 36.06 -0.83
N ALA A 169 -25.12 35.01 -0.09
CA ALA A 169 -26.11 35.01 1.00
C ALA A 169 -25.72 35.97 2.13
N LYS A 170 -24.42 36.13 2.43
CA LYS A 170 -23.92 37.05 3.47
C LYS A 170 -24.24 38.51 3.19
N THR A 171 -24.41 38.91 1.92
CA THR A 171 -24.80 40.27 1.55
C THR A 171 -26.28 40.56 1.84
N GLN A 172 -27.11 39.53 1.97
CA GLN A 172 -28.54 39.64 2.25
C GLN A 172 -28.86 39.42 3.75
N ASP A 173 -28.38 38.32 4.30
CA ASP A 173 -28.58 37.96 5.70
C ASP A 173 -27.40 37.14 6.22
N SER A 174 -26.74 37.62 7.26
CA SER A 174 -25.60 36.96 7.91
C SER A 174 -25.98 35.62 8.55
N THR A 175 -27.20 35.50 9.10
CA THR A 175 -27.70 34.29 9.76
C THR A 175 -27.96 33.19 8.72
N LEU A 176 -28.57 33.56 7.59
CA LEU A 176 -28.81 32.66 6.47
C LEU A 176 -27.47 32.15 5.89
N ALA A 177 -26.49 33.04 5.72
CA ALA A 177 -25.16 32.66 5.23
C ALA A 177 -24.48 31.66 6.16
N LEU A 178 -24.56 31.87 7.48
CA LEU A 178 -23.99 30.96 8.48
C LEU A 178 -24.67 29.58 8.42
N PHE A 179 -25.99 29.53 8.35
CA PHE A 179 -26.75 28.27 8.24
C PHE A 179 -26.38 27.51 6.95
N LEU A 180 -26.39 28.18 5.80
CA LEU A 180 -26.01 27.55 4.52
C LEU A 180 -24.56 27.06 4.54
N GLY A 181 -23.65 27.88 5.11
CA GLY A 181 -22.23 27.51 5.24
C GLY A 181 -22.04 26.24 6.05
N ILE A 182 -22.66 26.15 7.22
CA ILE A 182 -22.56 24.96 8.09
C ILE A 182 -23.22 23.76 7.40
N PHE A 183 -24.42 23.89 6.84
CA PHE A 183 -25.15 22.80 6.22
C PHE A 183 -24.37 22.21 5.02
N PHE A 184 -23.99 23.06 4.05
CA PHE A 184 -23.27 22.58 2.87
C PHE A 184 -21.87 22.06 3.20
N SER A 185 -21.17 22.68 4.17
CA SER A 185 -19.86 22.17 4.62
C SER A 185 -19.99 20.79 5.27
N LEU A 186 -21.02 20.57 6.09
CA LEU A 186 -21.27 19.27 6.71
C LEU A 186 -21.59 18.19 5.66
N VAL A 187 -22.48 18.51 4.71
CA VAL A 187 -22.84 17.58 3.62
C VAL A 187 -21.61 17.26 2.76
N LEU A 188 -20.86 18.28 2.37
CA LEU A 188 -19.64 18.12 1.57
C LEU A 188 -18.60 17.28 2.30
N ALA A 189 -18.38 17.52 3.60
CA ALA A 189 -17.46 16.76 4.43
C ALA A 189 -17.88 15.28 4.54
N LEU A 190 -19.17 15.01 4.74
CA LEU A 190 -19.69 13.63 4.84
C LEU A 190 -19.53 12.87 3.51
N VAL A 191 -19.83 13.53 2.39
CA VAL A 191 -19.63 12.93 1.05
C VAL A 191 -18.14 12.72 0.80
N ALA A 192 -17.28 13.68 1.14
CA ALA A 192 -15.84 13.57 0.97
C ALA A 192 -15.24 12.40 1.77
N ILE A 193 -15.63 12.26 3.04
CA ILE A 193 -15.16 11.16 3.92
C ILE A 193 -15.63 9.81 3.37
N SER A 194 -16.90 9.70 2.97
CA SER A 194 -17.45 8.45 2.42
C SER A 194 -16.76 8.05 1.12
N LEU A 195 -16.53 9.01 0.22
CA LEU A 195 -15.84 8.76 -1.05
C LEU A 195 -14.37 8.41 -0.84
N LEU A 196 -13.67 9.13 0.05
CA LEU A 196 -12.29 8.84 0.42
C LEU A 196 -12.18 7.40 0.93
N LEU A 197 -13.05 6.99 1.86
CA LEU A 197 -13.06 5.64 2.42
C LEU A 197 -13.33 4.58 1.34
N ALA A 198 -14.26 4.85 0.41
CA ALA A 198 -14.54 3.95 -0.70
C ALA A 198 -13.35 3.77 -1.64
N ILE A 199 -12.63 4.87 -1.94
CA ILE A 199 -11.44 4.81 -2.83
C ILE A 199 -10.29 4.11 -2.14
N VAL A 200 -10.04 4.38 -0.85
CA VAL A 200 -8.99 3.70 -0.09
C VAL A 200 -9.31 2.19 0.01
N ALA A 201 -10.57 1.82 0.26
CA ALA A 201 -10.99 0.42 0.21
C ALA A 201 -10.74 -0.21 -1.17
N ALA A 202 -11.17 0.46 -2.25
CA ALA A 202 -10.94 0.01 -3.62
C ALA A 202 -9.43 -0.11 -3.93
N THR A 203 -8.61 0.77 -3.38
CA THR A 203 -7.15 0.73 -3.54
C THR A 203 -6.57 -0.53 -2.91
N VAL A 204 -6.95 -0.87 -1.68
CA VAL A 204 -6.39 -2.05 -0.98
C VAL A 204 -6.89 -3.35 -1.61
N TYR A 205 -8.18 -3.45 -1.97
CA TYR A 205 -8.70 -4.59 -2.73
C TYR A 205 -8.09 -4.68 -4.13
N GLY A 206 -7.81 -3.55 -4.79
CA GLY A 206 -7.14 -3.52 -6.09
C GLY A 206 -5.71 -4.05 -6.04
N ILE A 207 -5.00 -3.88 -4.91
CA ILE A 207 -3.69 -4.53 -4.71
C ILE A 207 -3.86 -6.05 -4.63
N ALA A 208 -4.93 -6.56 -3.98
CA ALA A 208 -5.23 -7.99 -3.98
C ALA A 208 -5.53 -8.51 -5.40
N VAL A 209 -6.36 -7.80 -6.18
CA VAL A 209 -6.61 -8.13 -7.61
C VAL A 209 -5.32 -8.15 -8.41
N LEU A 210 -4.48 -7.12 -8.25
CA LEU A 210 -3.20 -6.99 -8.94
C LEU A 210 -2.28 -8.19 -8.65
N PHE A 211 -2.28 -8.67 -7.40
CA PHE A 211 -1.49 -9.82 -6.98
C PHE A 211 -2.03 -11.15 -7.53
N PHE A 212 -3.32 -11.43 -7.31
CA PHE A 212 -3.90 -12.74 -7.62
C PHE A 212 -4.20 -12.93 -9.12
N LYS A 213 -4.68 -11.87 -9.80
CA LYS A 213 -5.06 -11.94 -11.23
C LYS A 213 -3.98 -11.41 -12.18
N ARG A 214 -2.95 -10.74 -11.66
CA ARG A 214 -1.84 -10.12 -12.43
C ARG A 214 -2.32 -9.22 -13.58
N GLU A 215 -3.42 -8.53 -13.37
CA GLU A 215 -4.00 -7.60 -14.33
C GLU A 215 -3.34 -6.22 -14.27
N GLY A 216 -3.52 -5.42 -15.32
CA GLY A 216 -3.04 -4.03 -15.34
C GLY A 216 -3.77 -3.14 -14.34
N SER A 217 -3.12 -2.04 -13.92
CA SER A 217 -3.57 -1.13 -12.84
C SER A 217 -5.02 -0.64 -13.00
N TRP A 218 -5.42 -0.24 -14.20
CA TRP A 218 -6.79 0.21 -14.47
C TRP A 218 -7.82 -0.90 -14.27
N LYS A 219 -7.52 -2.10 -14.81
CA LYS A 219 -8.43 -3.25 -14.69
C LYS A 219 -8.54 -3.68 -13.22
N ALA A 220 -7.42 -3.73 -12.50
CA ALA A 220 -7.40 -4.09 -11.09
C ALA A 220 -8.26 -3.12 -10.24
N PHE A 221 -8.14 -1.83 -10.47
CA PHE A 221 -8.97 -0.83 -9.78
C PHE A 221 -10.45 -0.97 -10.13
N LYS A 222 -10.78 -1.08 -11.43
CA LYS A 222 -12.16 -1.26 -11.89
C LYS A 222 -12.78 -2.52 -11.28
N GLU A 223 -12.04 -3.61 -11.26
CA GLU A 223 -12.52 -4.88 -10.69
C GLU A 223 -12.72 -4.78 -9.19
N ALA A 224 -11.81 -4.12 -8.47
CA ALA A 224 -11.97 -3.85 -7.05
C ALA A 224 -13.23 -3.02 -6.77
N CYS A 225 -13.51 -1.98 -7.57
CA CYS A 225 -14.74 -1.20 -7.45
C CYS A 225 -15.98 -2.06 -7.70
N VAL A 226 -15.98 -2.90 -8.73
CA VAL A 226 -17.09 -3.82 -9.04
C VAL A 226 -17.26 -4.85 -7.90
N PHE A 227 -16.17 -5.38 -7.36
CA PHE A 227 -16.18 -6.30 -6.23
C PHE A 227 -16.83 -5.67 -5.00
N LEU A 228 -16.41 -4.45 -4.63
CA LEU A 228 -16.98 -3.70 -3.50
C LEU A 228 -18.46 -3.37 -3.70
N TRP A 229 -18.85 -3.03 -4.94
CA TRP A 229 -20.24 -2.75 -5.27
C TRP A 229 -21.14 -4.00 -5.18
N LYS A 230 -20.67 -5.13 -5.69
CA LYS A 230 -21.40 -6.40 -5.63
C LYS A 230 -21.44 -6.97 -4.22
N ARG A 231 -20.41 -6.72 -3.41
CA ARG A 231 -20.23 -7.30 -2.08
C ARG A 231 -20.04 -6.19 -1.04
N GLN A 232 -21.14 -5.53 -0.68
CA GLN A 232 -21.12 -4.43 0.32
C GLN A 232 -20.48 -4.84 1.65
N HIS A 233 -20.56 -6.12 2.03
CA HIS A 233 -19.87 -6.64 3.22
C HIS A 233 -18.36 -6.47 3.16
N ALA A 234 -17.74 -6.51 1.97
CA ALA A 234 -16.30 -6.27 1.82
C ALA A 234 -15.93 -4.81 2.17
N PHE A 235 -16.77 -3.85 1.79
CA PHE A 235 -16.62 -2.46 2.18
C PHE A 235 -16.73 -2.27 3.70
N TRP A 236 -17.74 -2.88 4.33
CA TRP A 236 -17.92 -2.80 5.78
C TRP A 236 -16.79 -3.47 6.56
N LEU A 237 -16.26 -4.60 6.05
CA LEU A 237 -15.06 -5.23 6.64
C LEU A 237 -13.88 -4.27 6.63
N TYR A 238 -13.61 -3.65 5.47
CA TYR A 238 -12.51 -2.68 5.35
C TYR A 238 -12.73 -1.47 6.27
N THR A 239 -13.93 -0.93 6.31
CA THR A 239 -14.30 0.20 7.19
C THR A 239 -14.04 -0.13 8.65
N LEU A 240 -14.40 -1.32 9.10
CA LEU A 240 -14.17 -1.80 10.48
C LEU A 240 -12.66 -1.90 10.77
N LEU A 241 -11.87 -2.46 9.84
CA LEU A 241 -10.43 -2.56 9.98
C LEU A 241 -9.75 -1.19 10.02
N PHE A 242 -10.17 -0.29 9.14
CA PHE A 242 -9.67 1.08 9.07
C PHE A 242 -10.00 1.86 10.35
N LEU A 243 -11.23 1.74 10.85
CA LEU A 243 -11.62 2.35 12.12
C LEU A 243 -10.79 1.79 13.28
N GLY A 244 -10.60 0.47 13.34
CA GLY A 244 -9.74 -0.18 14.34
C GLY A 244 -8.30 0.35 14.29
N TYR A 245 -7.75 0.51 13.08
CA TYR A 245 -6.43 1.10 12.87
C TYR A 245 -6.35 2.54 13.40
N ILE A 246 -7.36 3.39 13.10
CA ILE A 246 -7.44 4.77 13.59
C ILE A 246 -7.50 4.79 15.12
N VAL A 247 -8.35 3.96 15.72
CA VAL A 247 -8.51 3.90 17.18
C VAL A 247 -7.19 3.54 17.86
N VAL A 248 -6.49 2.52 17.38
CA VAL A 248 -5.19 2.12 17.96
C VAL A 248 -4.14 3.23 17.75
N SER A 249 -4.10 3.86 16.57
CA SER A 249 -3.19 4.97 16.29
C SER A 249 -3.47 6.17 17.19
N PHE A 250 -4.74 6.49 17.44
CA PHE A 250 -5.16 7.55 18.35
C PHE A 250 -4.72 7.27 19.79
N PHE A 251 -4.90 6.04 20.28
CA PHE A 251 -4.43 5.64 21.61
C PHE A 251 -2.90 5.72 21.73
N ALA A 252 -2.18 5.29 20.70
CA ALA A 252 -0.71 5.41 20.68
C ALA A 252 -0.26 6.87 20.75
N MET A 253 -0.94 7.77 20.03
CA MET A 253 -0.70 9.22 20.10
C MET A 253 -1.02 9.78 21.48
N LEU A 254 -2.16 9.40 22.05
CA LEU A 254 -2.60 9.86 23.37
C LEU A 254 -1.62 9.46 24.49
N ILE A 255 -1.08 8.24 24.41
CA ILE A 255 -0.05 7.77 25.34
C ILE A 255 1.26 8.56 25.18
N SER A 256 1.63 8.92 23.96
CA SER A 256 2.87 9.65 23.67
C SER A 256 2.79 11.15 24.05
N TYR A 257 1.59 11.74 24.01
CA TYR A 257 1.38 13.18 24.17
C TYR A 257 1.92 13.76 25.49
N PRO A 258 1.70 13.18 26.69
CA PRO A 258 2.18 13.71 27.96
C PRO A 258 3.70 13.86 28.02
N PHE A 259 4.45 12.97 27.34
CA PHE A 259 5.90 13.00 27.34
C PHE A 259 6.46 14.19 26.54
N HIS A 260 5.73 14.68 25.53
CA HIS A 260 6.14 15.86 24.76
C HIS A 260 6.04 17.17 25.57
N LEU A 261 5.29 17.17 26.67
CA LEU A 261 5.15 18.35 27.53
C LEU A 261 6.34 18.55 28.48
N ILE A 262 7.20 17.57 28.65
CA ILE A 262 8.34 17.62 29.55
C ILE A 262 9.60 17.96 28.74
N PRO A 263 10.18 19.18 28.86
CA PRO A 263 11.40 19.55 28.15
C PRO A 263 12.56 18.56 28.48
N ILE A 264 13.40 18.24 27.51
CA ILE A 264 14.61 17.38 27.61
C ILE A 264 14.25 15.91 27.90
N ILE A 265 13.61 15.58 29.02
CA ILE A 265 13.21 14.22 29.38
C ILE A 265 12.20 13.68 28.37
N GLY A 266 11.26 14.54 27.94
CA GLY A 266 10.26 14.19 26.94
C GLY A 266 10.87 13.74 25.63
N THR A 267 11.93 14.39 25.16
CA THR A 267 12.61 14.01 23.91
C THR A 267 13.27 12.64 24.03
N ILE A 268 13.90 12.32 25.16
CA ILE A 268 14.57 11.03 25.39
C ILE A 268 13.56 9.88 25.48
N VAL A 269 12.43 10.10 26.14
CA VAL A 269 11.39 9.07 26.33
C VAL A 269 10.47 8.95 25.11
N SER A 270 10.20 10.05 24.42
CA SER A 270 9.32 10.01 23.23
C SER A 270 9.93 9.26 22.06
N PHE A 271 11.26 9.24 21.91
CA PHE A 271 11.91 8.52 20.81
C PHE A 271 11.63 7.00 20.82
N PRO A 272 11.88 6.25 21.91
CA PRO A 272 11.52 4.83 21.95
C PRO A 272 10.00 4.59 21.86
N LEU A 273 9.16 5.47 22.43
CA LEU A 273 7.71 5.36 22.29
C LEU A 273 7.24 5.53 20.84
N GLN A 274 7.83 6.48 20.10
CA GLN A 274 7.56 6.65 18.68
C GLN A 274 7.99 5.41 17.90
N LEU A 275 9.16 4.85 18.19
CA LEU A 275 9.65 3.62 17.56
C LEU A 275 8.64 2.47 17.74
N VAL A 276 8.19 2.24 18.98
CA VAL A 276 7.17 1.22 19.29
C VAL A 276 5.87 1.51 18.56
N SER A 277 5.42 2.77 18.56
CA SER A 277 4.21 3.18 17.83
C SER A 277 4.30 2.89 16.33
N TYR A 278 5.42 3.16 15.69
CA TYR A 278 5.64 2.83 14.27
C TYR A 278 5.64 1.32 14.01
N ILE A 279 6.25 0.53 14.89
CA ILE A 279 6.26 -0.93 14.76
C ILE A 279 4.82 -1.47 14.87
N VAL A 280 4.03 -0.98 15.84
CA VAL A 280 2.63 -1.37 16.02
C VAL A 280 1.79 -0.96 14.80
N GLN A 281 1.96 0.26 14.30
CA GLN A 281 1.25 0.72 13.11
C GLN A 281 1.64 -0.09 11.86
N GLY A 282 2.92 -0.40 11.68
CA GLY A 282 3.41 -1.26 10.61
C GLY A 282 2.82 -2.67 10.70
N TYR A 283 2.80 -3.26 11.89
CA TYR A 283 2.17 -4.54 12.15
C TYR A 283 0.67 -4.53 11.79
N LEU A 284 -0.07 -3.53 12.26
CA LEU A 284 -1.50 -3.40 11.95
C LEU A 284 -1.75 -3.18 10.46
N GLY A 285 -0.93 -2.40 9.78
CA GLY A 285 -1.00 -2.21 8.33
C GLY A 285 -0.86 -3.53 7.56
N LEU A 286 0.11 -4.37 7.97
CA LEU A 286 0.28 -5.71 7.40
C LEU A 286 -0.91 -6.62 7.71
N VAL A 287 -1.48 -6.55 8.93
CA VAL A 287 -2.68 -7.31 9.30
C VAL A 287 -3.87 -6.89 8.43
N VAL A 288 -4.11 -5.60 8.24
CA VAL A 288 -5.19 -5.10 7.36
C VAL A 288 -5.01 -5.66 5.95
N LEU A 289 -3.80 -5.61 5.40
CA LEU A 289 -3.50 -6.16 4.09
C LEU A 289 -3.75 -7.67 4.03
N ALA A 290 -3.31 -8.43 5.04
CA ALA A 290 -3.51 -9.87 5.11
C ALA A 290 -5.01 -10.25 5.21
N VAL A 291 -5.80 -9.52 6.01
CA VAL A 291 -7.25 -9.73 6.12
C VAL A 291 -7.94 -9.49 4.78
N VAL A 292 -7.62 -8.37 4.10
CA VAL A 292 -8.22 -8.03 2.82
C VAL A 292 -7.85 -9.07 1.74
N PHE A 293 -6.59 -9.49 1.69
CA PHE A 293 -6.12 -10.51 0.75
C PHE A 293 -6.80 -11.86 0.99
N THR A 294 -6.88 -12.30 2.25
CA THR A 294 -7.56 -13.56 2.62
C THR A 294 -9.04 -13.51 2.25
N TYR A 295 -9.72 -12.39 2.58
CA TYR A 295 -11.14 -12.23 2.29
C TYR A 295 -11.42 -12.22 0.79
N TYR A 296 -10.61 -11.52 0.00
CA TYR A 296 -10.73 -11.50 -1.45
C TYR A 296 -10.48 -12.88 -2.07
N TYR A 297 -9.43 -13.56 -1.64
CA TYR A 297 -9.07 -14.90 -2.13
C TYR A 297 -10.20 -15.92 -1.91
N GLU A 298 -10.72 -16.00 -0.70
CA GLU A 298 -11.80 -16.94 -0.36
C GLU A 298 -13.12 -16.68 -1.13
N LEU A 299 -13.45 -15.42 -1.37
CA LEU A 299 -14.73 -15.06 -1.98
C LEU A 299 -14.71 -15.03 -3.50
N GLU A 300 -13.58 -14.79 -4.12
CA GLU A 300 -13.50 -14.59 -5.57
C GLU A 300 -12.66 -15.68 -6.26
N ILE A 301 -11.51 -15.99 -5.74
CA ILE A 301 -10.59 -16.92 -6.40
C ILE A 301 -11.02 -18.35 -6.13
N LYS A 302 -11.11 -18.76 -4.88
CA LYS A 302 -11.45 -20.13 -4.48
C LYS A 302 -12.85 -20.53 -4.95
N LYS A 303 -13.81 -19.60 -4.95
CA LYS A 303 -15.14 -19.87 -5.49
C LYS A 303 -15.12 -20.07 -6.99
N SER A 304 -14.37 -19.25 -7.73
CA SER A 304 -14.21 -19.41 -9.18
C SER A 304 -13.53 -20.73 -9.55
N GLU A 305 -12.57 -21.18 -8.75
CA GLU A 305 -11.94 -22.50 -8.92
C GLU A 305 -12.94 -23.65 -8.67
N ALA A 306 -13.77 -23.54 -7.65
CA ALA A 306 -14.81 -24.52 -7.34
C ALA A 306 -15.88 -24.61 -8.46
N ASP A 307 -16.35 -23.46 -8.96
CA ASP A 307 -17.34 -23.40 -10.05
C ASP A 307 -16.76 -23.95 -11.38
N THR A 308 -15.44 -23.89 -11.57
CA THR A 308 -14.76 -24.44 -12.77
C THR A 308 -14.42 -25.93 -12.63
N ALA A 309 -14.25 -26.39 -11.36
CA ALA A 309 -13.90 -27.80 -11.07
C ALA A 309 -15.14 -28.73 -11.01
N GLU A 310 -16.36 -28.18 -11.03
CA GLU A 310 -17.57 -28.97 -11.15
C GLU A 310 -17.79 -29.39 -12.63
N PRO A 311 -17.28 -30.58 -13.04
CA PRO A 311 -17.44 -31.00 -14.43
C PRO A 311 -18.88 -31.40 -14.67
N ALA A 312 -19.34 -31.13 -15.87
CA ALA A 312 -20.50 -31.67 -16.51
C ALA A 312 -20.71 -33.19 -16.26
N THR A 313 -21.13 -33.54 -15.07
CA THR A 313 -21.57 -34.89 -14.73
C THR A 313 -23.08 -34.89 -14.64
N ASP A 314 -23.72 -34.49 -15.74
CA ASP A 314 -25.14 -34.84 -16.01
C ASP A 314 -25.34 -35.00 -17.51
N VAL A 315 -24.57 -35.89 -18.12
CA VAL A 315 -25.06 -36.64 -19.27
C VAL A 315 -25.62 -37.93 -18.66
N ALA A 316 -26.92 -37.89 -18.33
CA ALA A 316 -27.67 -39.09 -18.06
C ALA A 316 -27.41 -40.09 -19.22
N PRO A 317 -27.09 -41.34 -18.92
CA PRO A 317 -27.01 -42.35 -19.98
C PRO A 317 -28.42 -42.53 -20.51
N ASP A 318 -28.57 -42.22 -21.80
CA ASP A 318 -29.76 -42.50 -22.58
C ASP A 318 -30.10 -43.99 -22.48
N PRO A 319 -31.20 -44.42 -21.89
CA PRO A 319 -31.57 -45.84 -21.82
C PRO A 319 -32.42 -46.24 -23.00
N ALA A 320 -31.87 -46.27 -24.23
CA ALA A 320 -32.58 -46.90 -25.35
C ALA A 320 -31.65 -47.16 -26.54
N ALA A 321 -31.00 -48.30 -26.53
CA ALA A 321 -30.74 -49.09 -27.75
C ALA A 321 -30.41 -50.51 -27.34
N THR A 322 -31.44 -51.25 -27.04
CA THR A 322 -31.48 -52.73 -27.24
C THR A 322 -31.55 -52.99 -28.73
N ASP A 323 -30.69 -53.71 -29.31
CA ASP A 323 -30.95 -55.04 -29.88
C ASP A 323 -30.04 -55.39 -31.07
N GLU A 324 -29.65 -56.62 -31.05
CA GLU A 324 -29.38 -57.54 -32.14
C GLU A 324 -28.08 -57.50 -32.94
N GLY A 325 -27.40 -58.62 -32.82
CA GLY A 325 -26.75 -59.21 -33.96
C GLY A 325 -25.33 -59.68 -33.81
N SER A 326 -25.14 -60.84 -33.16
CA SER A 326 -24.45 -62.02 -33.70
C SER A 326 -23.24 -61.78 -34.61
N THR A 327 -22.10 -62.18 -34.19
CA THR A 327 -21.22 -63.30 -34.70
C THR A 327 -19.78 -63.03 -34.35
N SER A 328 -19.23 -63.93 -33.61
CA SER A 328 -17.79 -64.32 -33.48
C SER A 328 -17.43 -65.13 -34.75
N PRO A 329 -16.18 -65.51 -35.04
CA PRO A 329 -14.90 -65.36 -34.30
C PRO A 329 -13.65 -65.14 -35.19
N GLU A 330 -12.45 -65.33 -34.59
CA GLU A 330 -11.14 -65.65 -35.17
C GLU A 330 -10.40 -64.50 -35.89
N ASP A 331 -9.17 -64.17 -35.68
CA ASP A 331 -7.96 -65.00 -35.45
C ASP A 331 -6.75 -64.07 -35.17
N THR A 332 -5.89 -64.53 -34.29
CA THR A 332 -4.43 -64.63 -34.39
C THR A 332 -3.58 -63.41 -34.77
N SER A 333 -2.65 -63.14 -33.90
CA SER A 333 -1.21 -63.02 -34.13
C SER A 333 -0.51 -61.80 -33.59
N ALA A 334 0.30 -62.08 -32.65
CA ALA A 334 1.75 -61.78 -32.54
C ALA A 334 2.19 -60.42 -32.06
N VAL A 335 2.64 -60.44 -30.84
CA VAL A 335 3.82 -59.80 -30.23
C VAL A 335 5.00 -59.67 -31.18
N PRO A 336 5.85 -58.64 -31.16
CA PRO A 336 6.84 -58.58 -30.08
C PRO A 336 7.20 -57.17 -29.55
N ALA A 337 7.52 -57.11 -28.29
CA ALA A 337 8.57 -56.27 -27.73
C ALA A 337 9.91 -57.00 -27.97
N PRO A 338 11.07 -56.53 -27.61
CA PRO A 338 11.55 -55.24 -27.10
C PRO A 338 12.82 -54.76 -27.79
N GLU A 339 13.41 -53.67 -27.43
CA GLU A 339 14.87 -53.58 -27.38
C GLU A 339 15.38 -52.46 -26.48
N GLN A 340 16.06 -52.88 -25.44
CA GLN A 340 17.03 -52.12 -24.70
C GLN A 340 18.31 -51.95 -25.50
N ALA A 341 18.95 -50.81 -25.42
CA ALA A 341 20.40 -50.60 -25.46
C ALA A 341 20.63 -49.17 -24.98
N ASP A 342 21.14 -48.92 -23.82
CA ASP A 342 22.54 -49.10 -23.36
C ASP A 342 23.48 -48.05 -23.94
N ALA A 343 24.23 -47.46 -23.01
CA ALA A 343 25.53 -46.84 -23.13
C ALA A 343 25.65 -45.31 -22.86
N LEU A 344 26.05 -45.04 -21.64
CA LEU A 344 27.09 -44.10 -21.22
C LEU A 344 28.43 -44.36 -22.02
N PRO A 345 29.51 -43.56 -21.93
CA PRO A 345 29.85 -42.43 -21.06
C PRO A 345 30.75 -41.33 -21.74
N GLY A 346 31.22 -40.42 -20.97
CA GLY A 346 32.53 -39.76 -21.23
C GLY A 346 32.48 -38.23 -21.10
N GLN A 347 33.05 -37.75 -20.01
CA GLN A 347 34.38 -37.08 -19.91
C GLN A 347 34.40 -35.70 -20.56
N ASP A 348 34.90 -34.72 -20.04
CA ASP A 348 35.98 -34.17 -19.24
C ASP A 348 35.96 -32.68 -19.35
N GLU A 349 36.15 -32.00 -18.25
CA GLU A 349 37.36 -31.26 -17.86
C GLU A 349 37.63 -29.89 -18.52
N LYS A 350 38.06 -29.03 -17.66
CA LYS A 350 38.83 -27.80 -17.73
C LYS A 350 38.03 -26.51 -17.77
N SER A 351 38.11 -25.69 -16.71
CA SER A 351 39.28 -24.98 -16.15
C SER A 351 39.45 -23.59 -16.74
N GLU A 352 39.60 -22.63 -15.86
CA GLU A 352 40.30 -21.35 -15.97
C GLU A 352 39.54 -20.13 -16.49
N GLY A 353 39.57 -19.10 -15.63
CA GLY A 353 39.34 -17.68 -15.89
C GLY A 353 38.72 -16.98 -14.71
#